data_4d0e6655bfdeb547bf482fd33d7dc589
#
_entry.id   4d0e6655bfdeb547bf482fd33d7dc589
#
_cell.length_a   1.000
_cell.length_b   1.000
_cell.length_c   1.000
_cell.angle_alpha   90.00
_cell.angle_beta   90.00
_cell.angle_gamma   90.00
#
_symmetry.space_group_name_H-M   'P 1'
#
loop_
_entity.id
_entity.type
_entity.pdbx_description
1 polymer ?
#
loop_
_entity_poly.entity_id
_entity_poly.type
_entity_poly.pdbx_seq_one_letter_code
_entity_poly.pdbx_strand_id
1 'polypeptide(L)'
;PFGHSGERAISTFFSEGKGLRLKEIQPDGEQLSTMEWEDLTHFEGNANGFAVLTATRPGNEGGLRMSYATLGAFMKYPKESLPKKPTAAIADKKYGFFQTDKAFFQDVASDMGMIPNKSGNDIGFERHPLAYLVEAADDNCYTISDFEDGINLGLVSEDFALEYLIKLVKDSIDTSKYKTLETKEDRISYLRALAIGSLINDAVKVFVENEGAILNGKFPYSLMDMSKYKVQM
;
A
#
# COMPACT_ATOMS: atom_id res chain seq x y z
N PRO A 1 -0.96 3.34 -12.22
CA PRO A 1 0.01 3.18 -13.31
C PRO A 1 1.03 4.32 -13.41
N PHE A 2 0.69 5.54 -12.91
CA PHE A 2 1.57 6.72 -13.01
C PHE A 2 2.28 7.07 -11.71
N GLY A 3 2.08 6.29 -10.65
CA GLY A 3 2.70 6.45 -9.32
C GLY A 3 2.52 7.85 -8.73
N HIS A 4 3.45 8.24 -7.87
CA HIS A 4 3.44 9.56 -7.22
C HIS A 4 3.51 10.74 -8.21
N SER A 5 4.09 10.53 -9.40
CA SER A 5 4.11 11.57 -10.44
C SER A 5 2.71 11.85 -10.97
N GLY A 6 1.88 10.82 -11.14
CA GLY A 6 0.48 10.96 -11.53
C GLY A 6 -0.37 11.62 -10.45
N GLU A 7 -0.20 11.22 -9.19
CA GLU A 7 -0.87 11.86 -8.04
C GLU A 7 -0.57 13.36 -8.00
N ARG A 8 0.72 13.72 -8.11
CA ARG A 8 1.13 15.13 -8.14
C ARG A 8 0.55 15.87 -9.35
N ALA A 9 0.54 15.26 -10.53
CA ALA A 9 0.01 15.90 -11.74
C ALA A 9 -1.49 16.20 -11.60
N ILE A 10 -2.28 15.28 -11.04
CA ILE A 10 -3.70 15.48 -10.79
C ILE A 10 -3.90 16.60 -9.74
N SER A 11 -3.19 16.52 -8.62
CA SER A 11 -3.27 17.53 -7.57
C SER A 11 -2.91 18.93 -8.09
N THR A 12 -1.82 19.07 -8.85
CA THR A 12 -1.40 20.33 -9.46
C THR A 12 -2.43 20.84 -10.48
N PHE A 13 -3.04 19.94 -11.27
CA PHE A 13 -4.07 20.34 -12.21
C PHE A 13 -5.25 21.04 -11.54
N PHE A 14 -5.70 20.52 -10.38
CA PHE A 14 -6.82 21.08 -9.63
C PHE A 14 -6.41 22.24 -8.70
N SER A 15 -5.19 22.26 -8.15
CA SER A 15 -4.76 23.32 -7.23
C SER A 15 -4.23 24.57 -7.92
N GLU A 16 -3.55 24.44 -9.06
CA GLU A 16 -2.84 25.54 -9.73
C GLU A 16 -3.13 25.60 -11.22
N GLY A 17 -3.67 24.53 -11.81
CA GLY A 17 -3.86 24.39 -13.24
C GLY A 17 -5.23 24.77 -13.76
N LYS A 18 -5.55 24.24 -14.94
CA LYS A 18 -6.84 24.50 -15.63
C LYS A 18 -8.03 23.94 -14.86
N GLY A 19 -7.82 22.97 -13.99
CA GLY A 19 -8.84 22.36 -13.13
C GLY A 19 -9.47 23.35 -12.14
N LEU A 20 -8.75 24.42 -11.74
CA LEU A 20 -9.30 25.47 -10.88
C LEU A 20 -10.61 26.05 -11.38
N ARG A 21 -10.79 26.13 -12.70
CA ARG A 21 -12.03 26.64 -13.32
C ARG A 21 -13.25 25.79 -12.96
N LEU A 22 -13.05 24.50 -12.69
CA LEU A 22 -14.13 23.58 -12.31
C LEU A 22 -14.68 23.87 -10.91
N LYS A 23 -13.97 24.62 -10.09
CA LYS A 23 -14.47 25.08 -8.80
C LYS A 23 -15.62 26.09 -8.96
N GLU A 24 -15.61 26.84 -10.05
CA GLU A 24 -16.58 27.90 -10.34
C GLU A 24 -17.71 27.46 -11.31
N ILE A 25 -17.44 26.42 -12.10
CA ILE A 25 -18.34 25.94 -13.15
C ILE A 25 -18.76 24.51 -12.84
N GLN A 26 -19.92 24.35 -12.25
CA GLN A 26 -20.54 23.04 -12.07
C GLN A 26 -21.66 22.87 -13.10
N PRO A 27 -21.63 21.83 -13.94
CA PRO A 27 -22.61 21.63 -15.02
C PRO A 27 -24.06 21.51 -14.55
N ASP A 28 -24.25 20.98 -13.33
CA ASP A 28 -25.58 20.65 -12.79
C ASP A 28 -25.97 21.48 -11.56
N GLY A 29 -25.24 22.55 -11.24
CA GLY A 29 -25.57 23.47 -10.13
C GLY A 29 -25.24 22.95 -8.74
N GLU A 30 -24.76 21.71 -8.60
CA GLU A 30 -24.23 21.17 -7.35
C GLU A 30 -22.76 21.58 -7.18
N GLN A 31 -22.46 22.34 -6.14
CA GLN A 31 -21.07 22.67 -5.81
C GLN A 31 -20.45 21.55 -5.01
N LEU A 32 -19.24 21.14 -5.40
CA LEU A 32 -18.41 20.26 -4.56
C LEU A 32 -18.25 20.91 -3.19
N SER A 33 -18.39 20.13 -2.14
CA SER A 33 -18.05 20.57 -0.79
C SER A 33 -16.55 20.92 -0.72
N THR A 34 -16.16 21.70 0.28
CA THR A 34 -14.74 22.00 0.52
C THR A 34 -13.91 20.72 0.66
N MET A 35 -14.46 19.70 1.28
CA MET A 35 -13.77 18.42 1.50
C MET A 35 -13.60 17.62 0.20
N GLU A 36 -14.60 17.59 -0.67
CA GLU A 36 -14.50 16.95 -1.98
C GLU A 36 -13.51 17.68 -2.90
N TRP A 37 -13.40 19.00 -2.73
CA TRP A 37 -12.38 19.76 -3.43
C TRP A 37 -10.98 19.44 -2.93
N GLU A 38 -10.81 19.21 -1.63
CA GLU A 38 -9.54 18.74 -1.04
C GLU A 38 -9.14 17.36 -1.60
N ASP A 39 -10.09 16.46 -1.87
CA ASP A 39 -9.82 15.15 -2.52
C ASP A 39 -9.16 15.31 -3.90
N LEU A 40 -9.51 16.36 -4.64
CA LEU A 40 -8.94 16.63 -5.96
C LEU A 40 -7.57 17.31 -5.87
N THR A 41 -7.40 18.24 -4.93
CA THR A 41 -6.16 19.02 -4.76
C THR A 41 -5.08 18.24 -3.99
N HIS A 42 -5.47 17.23 -3.24
CA HIS A 42 -4.58 16.29 -2.52
C HIS A 42 -4.85 14.85 -2.93
N PHE A 43 -4.92 14.61 -4.24
CA PHE A 43 -5.27 13.32 -4.80
C PHE A 43 -4.33 12.20 -4.29
N GLU A 44 -4.93 11.08 -3.86
CA GLU A 44 -4.23 9.93 -3.29
C GLU A 44 -4.59 8.64 -4.04
N GLY A 45 -3.57 7.93 -4.52
CA GLY A 45 -3.74 6.70 -5.29
C GLY A 45 -4.42 5.57 -4.52
N ASN A 46 -4.19 5.48 -3.19
CA ASN A 46 -4.85 4.46 -2.36
C ASN A 46 -6.37 4.70 -2.29
N ALA A 47 -6.81 5.95 -2.13
CA ALA A 47 -8.22 6.31 -2.15
C ALA A 47 -8.84 6.04 -3.54
N ASN A 48 -8.13 6.40 -4.60
CA ASN A 48 -8.56 6.10 -5.96
C ASN A 48 -8.65 4.58 -6.22
N GLY A 49 -7.75 3.79 -5.65
CA GLY A 49 -7.81 2.33 -5.72
C GLY A 49 -9.10 1.79 -5.11
N PHE A 50 -9.49 2.28 -3.93
CA PHE A 50 -10.76 1.92 -3.31
C PHE A 50 -11.95 2.32 -4.18
N ALA A 51 -11.99 3.56 -4.68
CA ALA A 51 -13.04 4.04 -5.57
C ALA A 51 -13.15 3.18 -6.84
N VAL A 52 -12.05 2.77 -7.46
CA VAL A 52 -12.04 1.89 -8.65
C VAL A 52 -12.64 0.52 -8.35
N LEU A 53 -12.36 -0.05 -7.17
CA LEU A 53 -12.87 -1.35 -6.76
C LEU A 53 -14.38 -1.33 -6.48
N THR A 54 -14.90 -0.19 -6.00
CA THR A 54 -16.27 -0.07 -5.48
C THR A 54 -17.20 0.72 -6.39
N ALA A 55 -16.67 1.47 -7.36
CA ALA A 55 -17.44 2.34 -8.23
C ALA A 55 -18.52 1.58 -9.01
N THR A 56 -19.77 1.94 -8.75
CA THR A 56 -20.91 1.47 -9.53
C THR A 56 -20.86 2.01 -10.95
N ARG A 57 -21.09 1.13 -11.92
CA ARG A 57 -21.14 1.46 -13.35
C ARG A 57 -22.46 0.98 -13.94
N PRO A 58 -22.97 1.57 -15.02
CA PRO A 58 -24.16 1.09 -15.68
C PRO A 58 -24.08 -0.43 -15.97
N GLY A 59 -25.04 -1.19 -15.43
CA GLY A 59 -25.07 -2.66 -15.55
C GLY A 59 -24.15 -3.42 -14.61
N ASN A 60 -23.39 -2.74 -13.75
CA ASN A 60 -22.49 -3.37 -12.77
C ASN A 60 -22.49 -2.59 -11.44
N GLU A 61 -23.58 -2.75 -10.70
CA GLU A 61 -23.71 -2.14 -9.38
C GLU A 61 -22.72 -2.77 -8.38
N GLY A 62 -22.09 -1.91 -7.53
CA GLY A 62 -21.14 -2.32 -6.50
C GLY A 62 -19.74 -2.64 -7.03
N GLY A 63 -19.36 -2.10 -8.18
CA GLY A 63 -18.02 -2.23 -8.74
C GLY A 63 -17.61 -3.68 -9.02
N LEU A 64 -16.47 -4.12 -8.48
CA LEU A 64 -15.99 -5.50 -8.61
C LEU A 64 -16.63 -6.48 -7.63
N ARG A 65 -17.59 -6.04 -6.83
CA ARG A 65 -18.32 -6.86 -5.84
C ARG A 65 -17.40 -7.62 -4.88
N MET A 66 -16.38 -6.93 -4.38
CA MET A 66 -15.45 -7.49 -3.40
C MET A 66 -16.16 -7.70 -2.06
N SER A 67 -15.73 -8.73 -1.32
CA SER A 67 -16.20 -8.89 0.07
C SER A 67 -15.69 -7.74 0.96
N TYR A 68 -16.41 -7.42 2.02
CA TYR A 68 -15.96 -6.41 2.99
C TYR A 68 -14.62 -6.77 3.63
N ALA A 69 -14.37 -8.06 3.88
CA ALA A 69 -13.07 -8.52 4.36
C ALA A 69 -11.94 -8.19 3.36
N THR A 70 -12.17 -8.35 2.06
CA THR A 70 -11.20 -7.99 1.02
C THR A 70 -10.98 -6.48 0.96
N LEU A 71 -12.07 -5.68 1.04
CA LEU A 71 -11.97 -4.22 1.06
C LEU A 71 -11.26 -3.70 2.31
N GLY A 72 -11.51 -4.31 3.47
CA GLY A 72 -10.80 -4.00 4.71
C GLY A 72 -9.30 -4.33 4.62
N ALA A 73 -8.96 -5.49 4.06
CA ALA A 73 -7.57 -5.90 3.84
C ALA A 73 -6.83 -5.01 2.83
N PHE A 74 -7.52 -4.52 1.80
CA PHE A 74 -6.98 -3.58 0.83
C PHE A 74 -6.66 -2.21 1.45
N MET A 75 -7.40 -1.80 2.48
CA MET A 75 -7.34 -0.46 3.05
C MET A 75 -6.12 -0.25 3.93
N LYS A 76 -5.02 0.19 3.32
CA LYS A 76 -3.74 0.50 4.00
C LYS A 76 -3.85 1.72 4.94
N TYR A 77 -4.66 2.71 4.58
CA TYR A 77 -4.86 3.96 5.31
C TYR A 77 -6.35 4.21 5.57
N PRO A 78 -6.94 3.56 6.59
CA PRO A 78 -8.39 3.55 6.80
C PRO A 78 -8.90 4.86 7.42
N LYS A 79 -8.66 5.98 6.76
CA LYS A 79 -9.17 7.29 7.14
C LYS A 79 -9.63 8.11 5.95
N GLU A 80 -10.53 9.05 6.22
CA GLU A 80 -11.01 10.00 5.22
C GLU A 80 -9.93 11.02 4.81
N SER A 81 -10.13 11.61 3.65
CA SER A 81 -9.32 12.72 3.17
C SER A 81 -9.41 13.91 4.10
N LEU A 82 -8.27 14.46 4.49
CA LEU A 82 -8.20 15.51 5.48
C LEU A 82 -7.15 16.55 5.23
N PRO A 83 -7.41 17.82 5.65
CA PRO A 83 -6.42 18.86 5.77
C PRO A 83 -5.45 18.66 6.95
N LYS A 84 -5.59 17.60 7.76
CA LYS A 84 -4.75 17.40 8.95
C LYS A 84 -3.39 16.82 8.63
N LYS A 85 -2.38 17.28 9.40
CA LYS A 85 -1.05 16.69 9.35
C LYS A 85 -1.11 15.23 9.81
N PRO A 86 -0.40 14.32 9.13
CA PRO A 86 -0.29 12.94 9.57
C PRO A 86 0.26 12.84 10.99
N THR A 87 -0.19 11.84 11.74
CA THR A 87 0.40 11.48 13.04
C THR A 87 1.63 10.59 12.83
N ALA A 88 2.26 10.16 13.92
CA ALA A 88 3.36 9.20 13.86
C ALA A 88 2.89 7.77 13.49
N ALA A 89 1.59 7.48 13.55
CA ALA A 89 1.05 6.17 13.19
C ALA A 89 1.11 5.96 11.67
N ILE A 90 1.57 4.77 11.25
CA ILE A 90 1.71 4.45 9.82
C ILE A 90 0.37 4.46 9.09
N ALA A 91 -0.72 4.06 9.77
CA ALA A 91 -2.07 4.08 9.23
C ALA A 91 -2.60 5.49 8.94
N ASP A 92 -1.99 6.52 9.54
CA ASP A 92 -2.40 7.92 9.44
C ASP A 92 -1.52 8.74 8.47
N LYS A 93 -0.55 8.11 7.83
CA LYS A 93 0.40 8.76 6.92
C LYS A 93 -0.26 9.37 5.68
N LYS A 94 -1.31 8.70 5.18
CA LYS A 94 -2.10 9.06 4.02
C LYS A 94 -3.59 8.87 4.33
N TYR A 95 -4.47 8.97 3.33
CA TYR A 95 -5.88 8.62 3.46
C TYR A 95 -6.27 7.54 2.45
N GLY A 96 -7.36 6.81 2.69
CA GLY A 96 -7.71 5.62 1.93
C GLY A 96 -9.04 5.68 1.21
N PHE A 97 -9.87 6.70 1.43
CA PHE A 97 -11.14 6.87 0.73
C PHE A 97 -11.49 8.36 0.57
N PHE A 98 -12.11 8.67 -0.55
CA PHE A 98 -12.63 10.00 -0.85
C PHE A 98 -13.91 10.29 -0.06
N GLN A 99 -14.32 11.54 0.00
CA GLN A 99 -15.54 11.95 0.68
C GLN A 99 -16.78 11.27 0.08
N THR A 100 -16.79 11.02 -1.21
CA THR A 100 -17.87 10.29 -1.91
C THR A 100 -17.98 8.83 -1.48
N ASP A 101 -16.87 8.20 -1.04
CA ASP A 101 -16.82 6.80 -0.64
C ASP A 101 -16.96 6.59 0.88
N LYS A 102 -17.01 7.69 1.63
CA LYS A 102 -16.99 7.71 3.09
C LYS A 102 -18.08 6.85 3.72
N ALA A 103 -19.33 7.02 3.29
CA ALA A 103 -20.46 6.27 3.84
C ALA A 103 -20.28 4.76 3.60
N PHE A 104 -19.87 4.38 2.40
CA PHE A 104 -19.66 2.98 2.07
C PHE A 104 -18.49 2.36 2.86
N PHE A 105 -17.38 3.10 3.04
CA PHE A 105 -16.29 2.58 3.86
C PHE A 105 -16.66 2.46 5.34
N GLN A 106 -17.51 3.35 5.86
CA GLN A 106 -18.05 3.22 7.22
C GLN A 106 -18.87 1.93 7.38
N ASP A 107 -19.66 1.54 6.38
CA ASP A 107 -20.40 0.27 6.39
C ASP A 107 -19.43 -0.91 6.41
N VAL A 108 -18.38 -0.88 5.56
CA VAL A 108 -17.31 -1.90 5.57
C VAL A 108 -16.66 -1.99 6.94
N ALA A 109 -16.26 -0.86 7.52
CA ALA A 109 -15.57 -0.82 8.80
C ALA A 109 -16.46 -1.32 9.95
N SER A 110 -17.76 -0.97 9.93
CA SER A 110 -18.74 -1.41 10.93
C SER A 110 -18.96 -2.92 10.86
N ASP A 111 -19.18 -3.47 9.66
CA ASP A 111 -19.44 -4.90 9.45
C ASP A 111 -18.21 -5.75 9.84
N MET A 112 -17.01 -5.25 9.53
CA MET A 112 -15.75 -5.91 9.87
C MET A 112 -15.30 -5.67 11.32
N GLY A 113 -16.02 -4.88 12.11
CA GLY A 113 -15.65 -4.57 13.49
C GLY A 113 -14.33 -3.81 13.62
N MET A 114 -13.97 -2.98 12.62
CA MET A 114 -12.76 -2.19 12.66
C MET A 114 -12.81 -1.18 13.81
N ILE A 115 -11.72 -1.05 14.54
CA ILE A 115 -11.63 -0.19 15.74
C ILE A 115 -11.56 1.28 15.29
N PRO A 116 -12.50 2.15 15.72
CA PRO A 116 -12.42 3.56 15.40
C PRO A 116 -11.15 4.21 15.97
N ASN A 117 -10.44 4.95 15.13
CA ASN A 117 -9.33 5.77 15.58
C ASN A 117 -9.87 7.10 16.12
N LYS A 118 -9.62 7.36 17.42
CA LYS A 118 -10.16 8.52 18.13
C LYS A 118 -9.30 9.80 17.98
N SER A 119 -8.50 9.92 16.97
CA SER A 119 -7.62 11.06 16.74
C SER A 119 -8.38 12.29 16.18
N GLY A 120 -9.37 12.78 16.92
CA GLY A 120 -10.11 14.02 16.59
C GLY A 120 -11.56 13.79 16.14
N ASN A 121 -12.11 14.73 15.35
CA ASN A 121 -13.50 14.68 14.84
C ASN A 121 -13.60 13.97 13.48
N ASP A 122 -12.51 13.45 13.00
CA ASP A 122 -12.39 12.88 11.66
C ASP A 122 -12.69 11.38 11.70
N ILE A 123 -13.18 10.84 10.60
CA ILE A 123 -13.46 9.43 10.45
C ILE A 123 -12.19 8.69 10.07
N GLY A 124 -11.74 7.86 10.99
CA GLY A 124 -10.60 6.98 10.81
C GLY A 124 -10.75 5.73 11.66
N PHE A 125 -10.08 4.68 11.25
CA PHE A 125 -10.09 3.38 11.90
C PHE A 125 -8.66 2.85 12.02
N GLU A 126 -8.45 1.93 12.95
CA GLU A 126 -7.26 1.10 12.96
C GLU A 126 -7.30 0.14 11.76
N ARG A 127 -6.14 -0.29 11.31
CA ARG A 127 -6.04 -1.20 10.16
C ARG A 127 -6.75 -2.51 10.41
N HIS A 128 -7.42 -3.03 9.38
CA HIS A 128 -7.82 -4.43 9.35
C HIS A 128 -6.57 -5.32 9.47
N PRO A 129 -6.58 -6.40 10.27
CA PRO A 129 -5.39 -7.24 10.49
C PRO A 129 -4.70 -7.70 9.21
N LEU A 130 -5.46 -8.10 8.20
CA LEU A 130 -4.90 -8.56 6.92
C LEU A 130 -4.25 -7.43 6.10
N ALA A 131 -4.54 -6.15 6.37
CA ALA A 131 -3.92 -5.03 5.66
C ALA A 131 -2.39 -4.98 5.90
N TYR A 132 -1.92 -5.45 7.04
CA TYR A 132 -0.49 -5.59 7.32
C TYR A 132 0.19 -6.60 6.42
N LEU A 133 -0.49 -7.72 6.11
CA LEU A 133 0.04 -8.75 5.21
C LEU A 133 0.03 -8.27 3.75
N VAL A 134 -1.02 -7.55 3.34
CA VAL A 134 -1.08 -6.95 2.00
C VAL A 134 0.03 -5.92 1.81
N GLU A 135 0.26 -5.05 2.82
CA GLU A 135 1.37 -4.10 2.81
C GLU A 135 2.73 -4.81 2.71
N ALA A 136 2.97 -5.84 3.51
CA ALA A 136 4.23 -6.57 3.47
C ALA A 136 4.44 -7.29 2.13
N ALA A 137 3.39 -7.78 1.50
CA ALA A 137 3.48 -8.36 0.16
C ALA A 137 3.87 -7.31 -0.89
N ASP A 138 3.27 -6.11 -0.82
CA ASP A 138 3.59 -4.96 -1.66
C ASP A 138 5.06 -4.55 -1.49
N ASP A 139 5.51 -4.34 -0.25
CA ASP A 139 6.89 -3.98 0.08
C ASP A 139 7.91 -5.02 -0.41
N ASN A 140 7.59 -6.32 -0.29
CA ASN A 140 8.43 -7.40 -0.79
C ASN A 140 8.50 -7.40 -2.32
N CYS A 141 7.38 -7.15 -3.01
CA CYS A 141 7.34 -7.02 -4.46
C CYS A 141 8.21 -5.86 -4.92
N TYR A 142 8.06 -4.67 -4.33
CA TYR A 142 8.91 -3.52 -4.66
C TYR A 142 10.39 -3.83 -4.46
N THR A 143 10.77 -4.40 -3.32
CA THR A 143 12.17 -4.67 -3.01
C THR A 143 12.82 -5.63 -3.99
N ILE A 144 12.13 -6.69 -4.40
CA ILE A 144 12.73 -7.77 -5.20
C ILE A 144 12.47 -7.59 -6.69
N SER A 145 11.25 -7.18 -7.10
CA SER A 145 10.91 -7.01 -8.52
C SER A 145 11.57 -5.80 -9.14
N ASP A 146 11.60 -4.66 -8.43
CA ASP A 146 12.29 -3.46 -8.91
C ASP A 146 13.80 -3.70 -9.02
N PHE A 147 14.35 -4.52 -8.11
CA PHE A 147 15.74 -4.91 -8.17
C PHE A 147 16.04 -5.80 -9.40
N GLU A 148 15.14 -6.76 -9.69
CA GLU A 148 15.22 -7.59 -10.91
C GLU A 148 15.12 -6.74 -12.18
N ASP A 149 14.16 -5.82 -12.22
CA ASP A 149 14.02 -4.90 -13.35
C ASP A 149 15.28 -4.04 -13.54
N GLY A 150 15.88 -3.59 -12.44
CA GLY A 150 17.15 -2.87 -12.45
C GLY A 150 18.29 -3.69 -13.08
N ILE A 151 18.35 -5.01 -12.83
CA ILE A 151 19.31 -5.91 -13.44
C ILE A 151 19.01 -6.08 -14.93
N ASN A 152 17.76 -6.38 -15.27
CA ASN A 152 17.34 -6.63 -16.66
C ASN A 152 17.52 -5.39 -17.56
N LEU A 153 17.37 -4.19 -17.00
CA LEU A 153 17.59 -2.92 -17.68
C LEU A 153 19.08 -2.48 -17.71
N GLY A 154 19.96 -3.27 -17.08
CA GLY A 154 21.40 -2.94 -17.00
C GLY A 154 21.73 -1.75 -16.07
N LEU A 155 20.78 -1.35 -15.22
CA LEU A 155 20.96 -0.30 -14.22
C LEU A 155 21.72 -0.79 -12.98
N VAL A 156 21.63 -2.09 -12.69
CA VAL A 156 22.32 -2.80 -11.62
C VAL A 156 23.19 -3.88 -12.23
N SER A 157 24.48 -3.92 -11.87
CA SER A 157 25.36 -4.98 -12.37
C SER A 157 25.02 -6.33 -11.72
N GLU A 158 25.17 -7.42 -12.48
CA GLU A 158 24.94 -8.77 -11.99
C GLU A 158 25.83 -9.13 -10.78
N ASP A 159 27.07 -8.66 -10.76
CA ASP A 159 27.98 -8.92 -9.65
C ASP A 159 27.51 -8.23 -8.36
N PHE A 160 27.03 -6.99 -8.45
CA PHE A 160 26.40 -6.29 -7.31
C PHE A 160 25.14 -7.00 -6.87
N ALA A 161 24.30 -7.45 -7.82
CA ALA A 161 23.08 -8.17 -7.51
C ALA A 161 23.36 -9.48 -6.77
N LEU A 162 24.32 -10.25 -7.22
CA LEU A 162 24.74 -11.49 -6.55
C LEU A 162 25.23 -11.21 -5.11
N GLU A 163 26.09 -10.20 -4.93
CA GLU A 163 26.59 -9.83 -3.61
C GLU A 163 25.47 -9.43 -2.65
N TYR A 164 24.54 -8.61 -3.13
CA TYR A 164 23.39 -8.14 -2.35
C TYR A 164 22.46 -9.31 -1.93
N LEU A 165 22.06 -10.14 -2.91
CA LEU A 165 21.20 -11.28 -2.64
C LEU A 165 21.85 -12.30 -1.72
N ILE A 166 23.16 -12.59 -1.89
CA ILE A 166 23.90 -13.48 -1.00
C ILE A 166 23.88 -12.93 0.43
N LYS A 167 24.08 -11.63 0.64
CA LYS A 167 24.01 -11.02 1.98
C LYS A 167 22.62 -11.19 2.61
N LEU A 168 21.57 -11.03 1.81
CA LEU A 168 20.19 -11.13 2.27
C LEU A 168 19.83 -12.54 2.71
N VAL A 169 20.26 -13.57 1.97
CA VAL A 169 19.83 -14.97 2.18
C VAL A 169 20.92 -15.90 2.70
N LYS A 170 22.02 -15.36 3.17
CA LYS A 170 23.25 -16.09 3.55
C LYS A 170 23.00 -17.40 4.26
N ASP A 171 22.12 -17.41 5.26
CA ASP A 171 21.84 -18.57 6.10
C ASP A 171 20.89 -19.58 5.47
N SER A 172 20.28 -19.24 4.32
CA SER A 172 19.29 -20.05 3.62
C SER A 172 19.85 -20.72 2.36
N ILE A 173 21.10 -20.43 1.99
CA ILE A 173 21.72 -20.95 0.77
C ILE A 173 22.12 -22.40 0.93
N ASP A 174 21.54 -23.29 0.11
CA ASP A 174 22.09 -24.63 -0.08
C ASP A 174 23.34 -24.54 -0.96
N THR A 175 24.50 -24.67 -0.32
CA THR A 175 25.81 -24.53 -0.98
C THR A 175 26.03 -25.61 -2.04
N SER A 176 25.47 -26.82 -1.88
CA SER A 176 25.62 -27.89 -2.86
C SER A 176 24.83 -27.55 -4.13
N LYS A 177 23.58 -27.12 -3.99
CA LYS A 177 22.76 -26.66 -5.10
C LYS A 177 23.33 -25.41 -5.77
N TYR A 178 23.77 -24.43 -4.99
CA TYR A 178 24.33 -23.19 -5.53
C TYR A 178 25.56 -23.44 -6.41
N LYS A 179 26.40 -24.39 -6.06
CA LYS A 179 27.59 -24.78 -6.84
C LYS A 179 27.28 -25.47 -8.17
N THR A 180 26.07 -26.04 -8.33
CA THR A 180 25.66 -26.66 -9.61
C THR A 180 25.11 -25.65 -10.61
N LEU A 181 24.86 -24.42 -10.19
CA LEU A 181 24.37 -23.38 -11.06
C LEU A 181 25.52 -22.80 -11.90
N GLU A 182 25.43 -22.95 -13.21
CA GLU A 182 26.54 -22.60 -14.13
C GLU A 182 26.53 -21.12 -14.48
N THR A 183 25.35 -20.54 -14.75
CA THR A 183 25.22 -19.13 -15.20
C THR A 183 24.99 -18.18 -14.05
N LYS A 184 25.27 -16.89 -14.27
CA LYS A 184 24.93 -15.84 -13.30
C LYS A 184 23.42 -15.66 -13.17
N GLU A 185 22.70 -15.76 -14.27
CA GLU A 185 21.24 -15.68 -14.32
C GLU A 185 20.58 -16.75 -13.45
N ASP A 186 21.07 -18.00 -13.55
CA ASP A 186 20.58 -19.11 -12.71
C ASP A 186 20.82 -18.83 -11.23
N ARG A 187 22.00 -18.30 -10.89
CA ARG A 187 22.35 -17.93 -9.51
C ARG A 187 21.49 -16.80 -8.99
N ILE A 188 21.25 -15.75 -9.77
CA ILE A 188 20.39 -14.64 -9.42
C ILE A 188 18.96 -15.15 -9.21
N SER A 189 18.43 -15.95 -10.13
CA SER A 189 17.09 -16.53 -10.03
C SER A 189 16.90 -17.39 -8.77
N TYR A 190 17.89 -18.23 -8.45
CA TYR A 190 17.88 -19.05 -7.25
C TYR A 190 17.91 -18.20 -5.97
N LEU A 191 18.81 -17.23 -5.88
CA LEU A 191 18.94 -16.35 -4.72
C LEU A 191 17.71 -15.46 -4.55
N ARG A 192 17.11 -14.99 -5.64
CA ARG A 192 15.86 -14.24 -5.62
C ARG A 192 14.72 -15.06 -5.01
N ALA A 193 14.55 -16.31 -5.44
CA ALA A 193 13.52 -17.18 -4.87
C ALA A 193 13.72 -17.42 -3.37
N LEU A 194 14.97 -17.57 -2.92
CA LEU A 194 15.29 -17.65 -1.50
C LEU A 194 15.02 -16.35 -0.75
N ALA A 195 15.31 -15.19 -1.36
CA ALA A 195 15.06 -13.88 -0.79
C ALA A 195 13.56 -13.67 -0.55
N ILE A 196 12.73 -13.91 -1.58
CA ILE A 196 11.27 -13.83 -1.46
C ILE A 196 10.77 -14.75 -0.34
N GLY A 197 11.18 -16.02 -0.32
CA GLY A 197 10.78 -16.96 0.73
C GLY A 197 11.20 -16.52 2.13
N SER A 198 12.40 -15.96 2.27
CA SER A 198 12.93 -15.48 3.55
C SER A 198 12.15 -14.26 4.06
N LEU A 199 11.84 -13.32 3.17
CA LEU A 199 11.07 -12.11 3.52
C LEU A 199 9.61 -12.45 3.88
N ILE A 200 8.98 -13.37 3.13
CA ILE A 200 7.62 -13.85 3.45
C ILE A 200 7.60 -14.52 4.83
N ASN A 201 8.52 -15.45 5.08
CA ASN A 201 8.56 -16.16 6.36
C ASN A 201 8.81 -15.22 7.54
N ASP A 202 9.63 -14.19 7.35
CA ASP A 202 9.91 -13.20 8.38
C ASP A 202 8.67 -12.29 8.63
N ALA A 203 8.00 -11.84 7.57
CA ALA A 203 6.76 -11.07 7.71
C ALA A 203 5.66 -11.86 8.44
N VAL A 204 5.48 -13.14 8.09
CA VAL A 204 4.55 -14.04 8.79
C VAL A 204 4.93 -14.21 10.26
N LYS A 205 6.22 -14.38 10.57
CA LYS A 205 6.70 -14.47 11.94
C LYS A 205 6.39 -13.21 12.74
N VAL A 206 6.73 -12.03 12.19
CA VAL A 206 6.44 -10.73 12.84
C VAL A 206 4.94 -10.57 13.07
N PHE A 207 4.10 -10.95 12.11
CA PHE A 207 2.65 -10.89 12.23
C PHE A 207 2.15 -11.75 13.39
N VAL A 208 2.54 -13.02 13.44
CA VAL A 208 2.11 -13.97 14.49
C VAL A 208 2.61 -13.54 15.87
N GLU A 209 3.86 -13.10 16.00
CA GLU A 209 4.44 -12.61 17.26
C GLU A 209 3.73 -11.33 17.77
N ASN A 210 3.09 -10.57 16.90
CA ASN A 210 2.38 -9.33 17.25
C ASN A 210 0.86 -9.44 17.09
N GLU A 211 0.30 -10.64 16.86
CA GLU A 211 -1.11 -10.86 16.60
C GLU A 211 -2.01 -10.14 17.60
N GLY A 212 -1.74 -10.27 18.89
CA GLY A 212 -2.54 -9.62 19.94
C GLY A 212 -2.53 -8.09 19.85
N ALA A 213 -1.42 -7.47 19.47
CA ALA A 213 -1.33 -6.03 19.29
C ALA A 213 -2.05 -5.58 18.01
N ILE A 214 -1.93 -6.35 16.95
CA ILE A 214 -2.58 -6.11 15.64
C ILE A 214 -4.10 -6.19 15.80
N LEU A 215 -4.63 -7.26 16.41
CA LEU A 215 -6.07 -7.45 16.63
C LEU A 215 -6.69 -6.38 17.53
N ASN A 216 -5.90 -5.78 18.42
CA ASN A 216 -6.36 -4.72 19.31
C ASN A 216 -6.06 -3.30 18.81
N GLY A 217 -5.61 -3.13 17.55
CA GLY A 217 -5.28 -1.82 16.96
C GLY A 217 -4.12 -1.09 17.65
N LYS A 218 -3.20 -1.82 18.28
CA LYS A 218 -2.08 -1.27 19.06
C LYS A 218 -0.71 -1.47 18.39
N PHE A 219 -0.69 -1.94 17.15
CA PHE A 219 0.53 -2.15 16.39
C PHE A 219 0.73 -1.01 15.38
N PRO A 220 1.61 -0.02 15.68
CA PRO A 220 1.72 1.20 14.88
C PRO A 220 2.73 1.12 13.73
N TYR A 221 3.35 -0.04 13.50
CA TYR A 221 4.41 -0.26 12.53
C TYR A 221 3.91 -1.01 11.30
N SER A 222 4.71 -1.04 10.21
CA SER A 222 4.57 -2.09 9.20
C SER A 222 5.26 -3.38 9.68
N LEU A 223 4.91 -4.52 9.06
CA LEU A 223 5.61 -5.77 9.37
C LEU A 223 7.08 -5.69 8.95
N MET A 224 7.35 -5.00 7.85
CA MET A 224 8.71 -4.84 7.32
C MET A 224 9.55 -3.88 8.18
N ASP A 225 8.93 -2.92 8.88
CA ASP A 225 9.63 -2.10 9.89
C ASP A 225 10.17 -2.91 11.06
N MET A 226 9.55 -4.03 11.38
CA MET A 226 9.95 -4.94 12.45
C MET A 226 10.73 -6.15 11.94
N SER A 227 10.93 -6.25 10.64
CA SER A 227 11.69 -7.32 10.00
C SER A 227 13.17 -7.27 10.38
N LYS A 228 13.76 -8.45 10.58
CA LYS A 228 15.22 -8.57 10.73
C LYS A 228 15.99 -8.14 9.48
N TYR A 229 15.31 -8.02 8.35
CA TYR A 229 15.88 -7.60 7.06
C TYR A 229 15.73 -6.10 6.79
N LYS A 230 15.13 -5.33 7.70
CA LYS A 230 14.89 -3.88 7.53
C LYS A 230 16.12 -3.09 7.06
N VAL A 231 17.29 -3.47 7.52
CA VAL A 231 18.55 -2.75 7.19
C VAL A 231 19.07 -3.15 5.80
N GLN A 232 18.64 -4.30 5.28
CA GLN A 232 19.04 -4.81 3.96
C GLN A 232 18.06 -4.41 2.85
N MET A 233 16.89 -3.93 3.19
CA MET A 233 15.88 -3.42 2.27
C MET A 233 15.92 -1.90 2.18
#